data_c54faeeda30103be0aecb5004dc3a470
#
_entry.id   c54faeeda30103be0aecb5004dc3a470
#
_cell.length_a   1.000
_cell.length_b   1.000
_cell.length_c   1.000
_cell.angle_alpha   90.00
_cell.angle_beta   90.00
_cell.angle_gamma   90.00
#
_symmetry.space_group_name_H-M   'P 1'
#
loop_
_entity.id
_entity.type
_entity.pdbx_description
1 polymer ?
#
loop_
_entity_poly.entity_id
_entity_poly.type
_entity_poly.pdbx_seq_one_letter_code
_entity_poly.pdbx_strand_id
1 'polypeptide(L)'
;KCPNCGSTELTEPRPFNLMFKTAIGPVDDGSVFGYLRPETAQAIFTQFRNVVDATSRKLPFGIAQIGKSFRNEITPRNFIFRVREFEQAELEYFVMPGEDEKWHEYWKETRIKWWEEQGLKRENINIYTTPKEDLAHYAKACYDIEYQFPHGMEELEGIANRTDYDLGNHTKAQEEMNLTSHCHPNPDSTQKLCIMDDSNKWVVPFVIEPSMGVDRGVLAVMTEAYEEEDLGGGNSRIVLKLKKHLAPIKVAVIPLKKNNEAIMNKCHEIKQNLLKLGIGRVALENTGNIGKAYRRHDEIGTPLCVTVDFETLENQPESVTVRDRDTMEQHRVNIADLPAYLREYFL
;
A
#
# COMPACT_ATOMS: atom_id res chain seq x y z
N LYS A 1 21.79 34.26 -4.93
CA LYS A 1 22.89 33.61 -4.18
C LYS A 1 22.46 32.19 -3.79
N CYS A 2 23.35 31.23 -3.93
CA CYS A 2 23.12 29.88 -3.45
C CYS A 2 22.94 29.91 -1.93
N PRO A 3 21.84 29.34 -1.39
CA PRO A 3 21.61 29.35 0.05
C PRO A 3 22.65 28.55 0.85
N ASN A 4 23.27 27.54 0.22
CA ASN A 4 24.25 26.68 0.88
C ASN A 4 25.69 27.21 0.86
N CYS A 5 26.14 27.81 -0.24
CA CYS A 5 27.53 28.25 -0.37
C CYS A 5 27.69 29.76 -0.63
N GLY A 6 26.61 30.53 -0.77
CA GLY A 6 26.60 31.97 -0.98
C GLY A 6 27.08 32.40 -2.38
N SER A 7 27.43 31.48 -3.29
CA SER A 7 27.89 31.81 -4.64
C SER A 7 26.82 32.59 -5.40
N THR A 8 27.29 33.55 -6.21
CA THR A 8 26.47 34.29 -7.17
C THR A 8 26.60 33.73 -8.58
N GLU A 9 27.51 32.81 -8.80
CA GLU A 9 27.71 32.13 -10.08
C GLU A 9 26.72 30.97 -10.19
N LEU A 10 25.51 31.29 -10.58
CA LEU A 10 24.44 30.32 -10.85
C LEU A 10 24.26 30.23 -12.37
N THR A 11 24.01 29.02 -12.85
CA THR A 11 23.59 28.82 -14.25
C THR A 11 22.20 29.43 -14.45
N GLU A 12 21.87 29.78 -15.67
CA GLU A 12 20.52 30.20 -16.03
C GLU A 12 19.53 29.10 -15.68
N PRO A 13 18.36 29.45 -15.12
CA PRO A 13 17.31 28.49 -14.81
C PRO A 13 16.82 27.80 -16.09
N ARG A 14 16.73 26.49 -16.06
CA ARG A 14 16.18 25.72 -17.17
C ARG A 14 14.80 25.21 -16.80
N PRO A 15 13.83 25.24 -17.72
CA PRO A 15 12.52 24.68 -17.46
C PRO A 15 12.67 23.19 -17.16
N PHE A 16 12.06 22.75 -16.07
CA PHE A 16 12.05 21.36 -15.66
C PHE A 16 10.65 20.78 -15.90
N ASN A 17 10.57 19.66 -16.62
CA ASN A 17 9.31 18.96 -16.82
C ASN A 17 9.19 17.84 -15.79
N LEU A 18 8.21 17.97 -14.90
CA LEU A 18 7.91 16.98 -13.87
C LEU A 18 7.38 15.67 -14.46
N MET A 19 6.71 15.71 -15.62
CA MET A 19 6.21 14.54 -16.32
C MET A 19 7.23 14.01 -17.33
N PHE A 20 7.33 12.67 -17.41
CA PHE A 20 8.08 12.03 -18.46
C PHE A 20 7.38 12.17 -19.81
N LYS A 21 8.10 12.69 -20.80
CA LYS A 21 7.66 12.71 -22.19
C LYS A 21 8.18 11.48 -22.92
N THR A 22 7.37 10.85 -23.73
CA THR A 22 7.72 9.67 -24.53
C THR A 22 7.20 9.80 -25.96
N ALA A 23 7.92 9.28 -26.93
CA ALA A 23 7.43 9.14 -28.30
C ALA A 23 6.33 8.09 -28.38
N ILE A 24 5.34 8.34 -29.22
CA ILE A 24 4.23 7.40 -29.49
C ILE A 24 4.35 6.95 -30.95
N GLY A 25 4.30 5.62 -31.14
CA GLY A 25 4.39 5.01 -32.47
C GLY A 25 5.75 4.37 -32.78
N PRO A 26 5.90 3.76 -33.95
CA PRO A 26 7.08 2.98 -34.30
C PRO A 26 8.29 3.84 -34.70
N VAL A 27 8.08 5.10 -34.98
CA VAL A 27 9.13 6.04 -35.41
C VAL A 27 9.18 7.23 -34.44
N ASP A 28 10.35 7.53 -33.90
CA ASP A 28 10.59 8.69 -33.07
C ASP A 28 11.12 9.85 -33.94
N ASP A 29 10.20 10.54 -34.61
CA ASP A 29 10.48 11.76 -35.40
C ASP A 29 10.07 13.04 -34.66
N GLY A 30 9.62 12.90 -33.40
CA GLY A 30 9.15 14.01 -32.57
C GLY A 30 7.79 14.56 -32.97
N SER A 31 7.07 13.95 -33.92
CA SER A 31 5.75 14.43 -34.39
C SER A 31 4.64 14.08 -33.43
N VAL A 32 4.71 12.90 -32.80
CA VAL A 32 3.69 12.40 -31.87
C VAL A 32 4.33 12.00 -30.54
N PHE A 33 3.89 12.62 -29.47
CA PHE A 33 4.39 12.30 -28.14
C PHE A 33 3.26 12.27 -27.12
N GLY A 34 3.49 11.57 -26.03
CA GLY A 34 2.63 11.54 -24.84
C GLY A 34 3.40 11.78 -23.57
N TYR A 35 2.69 11.82 -22.48
CA TYR A 35 3.28 11.91 -21.15
C TYR A 35 2.88 10.69 -20.34
N LEU A 36 3.81 10.16 -19.57
CA LEU A 36 3.51 9.16 -18.57
C LEU A 36 2.76 9.85 -17.42
N ARG A 37 1.70 9.20 -16.93
CA ARG A 37 0.85 9.78 -15.88
C ARG A 37 1.62 9.97 -14.57
N PRO A 38 1.53 11.14 -13.90
CA PRO A 38 2.18 11.39 -12.62
C PRO A 38 1.37 10.90 -11.41
N GLU A 39 0.10 10.51 -11.65
CA GLU A 39 -0.89 10.05 -10.65
C GLU A 39 -1.96 9.19 -11.33
N THR A 40 -2.72 8.46 -10.54
CA THR A 40 -3.83 7.61 -11.05
C THR A 40 -5.18 8.34 -11.01
N ALA A 41 -5.31 9.44 -10.29
CA ALA A 41 -6.54 10.20 -10.04
C ALA A 41 -7.29 10.59 -11.31
N GLN A 42 -6.61 11.16 -12.30
CA GLN A 42 -7.25 11.71 -13.52
C GLN A 42 -8.00 10.62 -14.32
N ALA A 43 -7.45 9.40 -14.33
CA ALA A 43 -8.11 8.26 -14.98
C ALA A 43 -9.42 7.87 -14.25
N ILE A 44 -9.48 8.05 -12.94
CA ILE A 44 -10.69 7.80 -12.13
C ILE A 44 -11.76 8.85 -12.46
N PHE A 45 -11.42 10.12 -12.48
CA PHE A 45 -12.38 11.19 -12.79
C PHE A 45 -13.01 11.03 -14.18
N THR A 46 -12.22 10.67 -15.19
CA THR A 46 -12.74 10.46 -16.54
C THR A 46 -13.67 9.24 -16.65
N GLN A 47 -13.55 8.26 -15.74
CA GLN A 47 -14.41 7.09 -15.68
C GLN A 47 -15.63 7.25 -14.76
N PHE A 48 -15.74 8.36 -14.03
CA PHE A 48 -16.83 8.58 -13.07
C PHE A 48 -18.22 8.28 -13.66
N ARG A 49 -18.53 8.84 -14.83
CA ARG A 49 -19.84 8.66 -15.47
C ARG A 49 -20.09 7.20 -15.86
N ASN A 50 -19.09 6.53 -16.42
CA ASN A 50 -19.18 5.12 -16.81
C ASN A 50 -19.47 4.22 -15.59
N VAL A 51 -18.83 4.50 -14.45
CA VAL A 51 -19.06 3.75 -13.21
C VAL A 51 -20.48 4.01 -12.68
N VAL A 52 -20.93 5.26 -12.63
CA VAL A 52 -22.28 5.60 -12.18
C VAL A 52 -23.34 4.89 -13.03
N ASP A 53 -23.20 4.94 -14.36
CA ASP A 53 -24.17 4.35 -15.28
C ASP A 53 -24.18 2.83 -15.21
N ALA A 54 -22.99 2.20 -15.10
CA ALA A 54 -22.87 0.74 -15.08
C ALA A 54 -23.30 0.13 -13.74
N THR A 55 -23.16 0.86 -12.63
CA THR A 55 -23.40 0.32 -11.27
C THR A 55 -24.60 0.93 -10.55
N SER A 56 -25.19 1.97 -11.12
CA SER A 56 -26.32 2.72 -10.52
C SER A 56 -26.02 3.21 -9.09
N ARG A 57 -24.77 3.60 -8.82
CA ARG A 57 -24.34 4.06 -7.49
C ARG A 57 -24.95 5.43 -7.15
N LYS A 58 -25.27 5.58 -5.87
CA LYS A 58 -25.63 6.84 -5.24
C LYS A 58 -24.50 7.32 -4.34
N LEU A 59 -24.44 8.64 -4.11
CA LEU A 59 -23.50 9.20 -3.14
C LEU A 59 -23.86 8.77 -1.70
N PRO A 60 -22.88 8.55 -0.82
CA PRO A 60 -21.45 8.55 -1.12
C PRO A 60 -20.97 7.21 -1.69
N PHE A 61 -19.98 7.24 -2.57
CA PHE A 61 -19.27 6.04 -3.04
C PHE A 61 -17.84 6.39 -3.47
N GLY A 62 -16.98 5.38 -3.60
CA GLY A 62 -15.60 5.59 -4.03
C GLY A 62 -15.21 4.73 -5.23
N ILE A 63 -14.22 5.21 -5.97
CA ILE A 63 -13.51 4.47 -7.01
C ILE A 63 -12.05 4.45 -6.62
N ALA A 64 -11.48 3.26 -6.46
CA ALA A 64 -10.08 3.09 -6.11
C ALA A 64 -9.30 2.46 -7.26
N GLN A 65 -8.04 2.84 -7.37
CA GLN A 65 -7.09 2.26 -8.31
C GLN A 65 -5.74 2.07 -7.64
N ILE A 66 -5.10 0.93 -7.94
CA ILE A 66 -3.67 0.72 -7.69
C ILE A 66 -3.00 0.59 -9.05
N GLY A 67 -1.96 1.37 -9.30
CA GLY A 67 -1.29 1.35 -10.58
C GLY A 67 0.02 2.14 -10.60
N LYS A 68 0.75 2.01 -11.70
CA LYS A 68 2.00 2.72 -11.92
C LYS A 68 1.76 4.21 -12.11
N SER A 69 2.60 5.02 -11.45
CA SER A 69 2.73 6.45 -11.65
C SER A 69 4.20 6.81 -11.86
N PHE A 70 4.45 7.95 -12.54
CA PHE A 70 5.77 8.32 -13.00
C PHE A 70 6.00 9.80 -12.72
N ARG A 71 7.04 10.12 -11.94
CA ARG A 71 7.46 11.50 -11.69
C ARG A 71 8.92 11.66 -12.02
N ASN A 72 9.26 12.64 -12.85
CA ASN A 72 10.62 12.90 -13.23
C ASN A 72 11.40 13.62 -12.11
N GLU A 73 11.62 12.88 -11.02
CA GLU A 73 12.31 13.39 -9.84
C GLU A 73 13.75 13.83 -10.21
N ILE A 74 14.13 15.05 -9.81
CA ILE A 74 15.49 15.56 -10.01
C ILE A 74 16.47 14.67 -9.26
N THR A 75 16.17 14.35 -8.01
CA THR A 75 17.05 13.56 -7.13
C THR A 75 16.27 12.44 -6.45
N PRO A 76 16.19 11.24 -7.07
CA PRO A 76 15.75 10.04 -6.37
C PRO A 76 16.63 9.78 -5.15
N ARG A 77 16.04 9.34 -4.02
CA ARG A 77 16.77 9.11 -2.76
C ARG A 77 16.00 8.23 -1.80
N ASN A 78 16.68 7.80 -0.75
CA ASN A 78 16.10 7.06 0.36
C ASN A 78 15.45 5.75 -0.09
N PHE A 79 16.19 4.94 -0.89
CA PHE A 79 15.78 3.66 -1.43
C PHE A 79 14.46 3.79 -2.21
N ILE A 80 13.39 3.08 -1.82
CA ILE A 80 12.08 3.12 -2.50
C ILE A 80 11.19 4.30 -2.03
N PHE A 81 11.68 5.18 -1.16
CA PHE A 81 10.90 6.31 -0.66
C PHE A 81 10.64 7.36 -1.74
N ARG A 82 11.68 7.71 -2.55
CA ARG A 82 11.57 8.67 -3.65
C ARG A 82 12.20 8.13 -4.91
N VAL A 83 11.37 7.63 -5.79
CA VAL A 83 11.74 6.98 -7.05
C VAL A 83 10.95 7.60 -8.21
N ARG A 84 11.41 7.38 -9.45
CA ARG A 84 10.78 7.95 -10.65
C ARG A 84 9.60 7.14 -11.17
N GLU A 85 9.58 5.84 -10.89
CA GLU A 85 8.48 4.93 -11.18
C GLU A 85 8.06 4.26 -9.87
N PHE A 86 6.78 4.33 -9.52
CA PHE A 86 6.24 3.78 -8.27
C PHE A 86 4.82 3.27 -8.48
N GLU A 87 4.37 2.44 -7.57
CA GLU A 87 2.96 2.09 -7.48
C GLU A 87 2.24 3.05 -6.54
N GLN A 88 1.13 3.59 -7.02
CA GLN A 88 0.26 4.48 -6.26
C GLN A 88 -1.09 3.81 -6.05
N ALA A 89 -1.64 3.95 -4.85
CA ALA A 89 -3.00 3.57 -4.53
C ALA A 89 -3.78 4.84 -4.20
N GLU A 90 -4.80 5.13 -5.00
CA GLU A 90 -5.67 6.29 -4.82
C GLU A 90 -7.12 5.85 -4.73
N LEU A 91 -7.88 6.53 -3.88
CA LEU A 91 -9.31 6.42 -3.73
C LEU A 91 -9.93 7.80 -3.92
N GLU A 92 -10.76 7.94 -4.96
CA GLU A 92 -11.60 9.11 -5.12
C GLU A 92 -12.96 8.83 -4.51
N TYR A 93 -13.22 9.41 -3.35
CA TYR A 93 -14.47 9.22 -2.62
C TYR A 93 -15.41 10.39 -2.86
N PHE A 94 -16.49 10.12 -3.59
CA PHE A 94 -17.46 11.10 -4.06
C PHE A 94 -18.55 11.30 -3.01
N VAL A 95 -18.80 12.57 -2.62
CA VAL A 95 -19.72 12.94 -1.56
C VAL A 95 -20.62 14.11 -1.99
N MET A 96 -21.71 14.32 -1.28
CA MET A 96 -22.55 15.51 -1.50
C MET A 96 -21.79 16.78 -1.11
N PRO A 97 -21.91 17.87 -1.91
CA PRO A 97 -21.39 19.17 -1.51
C PRO A 97 -21.95 19.59 -0.14
N GLY A 98 -21.04 20.07 0.73
CA GLY A 98 -21.36 20.42 2.12
C GLY A 98 -21.21 19.30 3.14
N GLU A 99 -20.96 18.06 2.69
CA GLU A 99 -20.58 16.94 3.55
C GLU A 99 -19.08 16.66 3.54
N ASP A 100 -18.31 17.40 2.76
CA ASP A 100 -16.90 17.18 2.49
C ASP A 100 -16.04 17.21 3.75
N GLU A 101 -16.26 18.14 4.67
CA GLU A 101 -15.50 18.23 5.93
C GLU A 101 -15.70 17.00 6.82
N LYS A 102 -16.93 16.52 6.92
CA LYS A 102 -17.28 15.30 7.65
C LYS A 102 -16.56 14.08 7.06
N TRP A 103 -16.59 13.94 5.73
CA TRP A 103 -15.96 12.79 5.06
C TRP A 103 -14.45 12.89 5.01
N HIS A 104 -13.89 14.11 4.98
CA HIS A 104 -12.45 14.34 5.09
C HIS A 104 -11.93 13.86 6.45
N GLU A 105 -12.62 14.25 7.54
CA GLU A 105 -12.29 13.77 8.90
C GLU A 105 -12.46 12.25 9.04
N TYR A 106 -13.54 11.68 8.50
CA TYR A 106 -13.78 10.24 8.50
C TYR A 106 -12.63 9.47 7.82
N TRP A 107 -12.18 9.92 6.65
CA TRP A 107 -11.10 9.23 5.94
C TRP A 107 -9.77 9.38 6.65
N LYS A 108 -9.47 10.52 7.26
CA LYS A 108 -8.28 10.70 8.10
C LYS A 108 -8.23 9.64 9.20
N GLU A 109 -9.28 9.54 10.02
CA GLU A 109 -9.32 8.58 11.12
C GLU A 109 -9.30 7.12 10.63
N THR A 110 -10.01 6.83 9.53
CA THR A 110 -10.06 5.51 8.92
C THR A 110 -8.68 5.08 8.43
N ARG A 111 -7.92 5.98 7.80
CA ARG A 111 -6.59 5.66 7.27
C ARG A 111 -5.55 5.51 8.38
N ILE A 112 -5.59 6.35 9.42
CA ILE A 112 -4.72 6.18 10.60
C ILE A 112 -4.93 4.78 11.20
N LYS A 113 -6.19 4.41 11.47
CA LYS A 113 -6.52 3.10 12.01
C LYS A 113 -6.05 1.95 11.11
N TRP A 114 -6.22 2.12 9.80
CA TRP A 114 -5.74 1.12 8.84
C TRP A 114 -4.23 0.92 8.92
N TRP A 115 -3.44 2.00 9.05
CA TRP A 115 -1.98 1.91 9.21
C TRP A 115 -1.60 1.21 10.52
N GLU A 116 -2.30 1.47 11.62
CA GLU A 116 -2.12 0.75 12.88
C GLU A 116 -2.42 -0.75 12.71
N GLU A 117 -3.45 -1.10 11.97
CA GLU A 117 -3.79 -2.50 11.62
C GLU A 117 -2.70 -3.16 10.75
N GLN A 118 -2.01 -2.38 9.89
CA GLN A 118 -0.84 -2.87 9.15
C GLN A 118 0.41 -3.03 10.03
N GLY A 119 0.38 -2.56 11.25
CA GLY A 119 1.43 -2.77 12.24
C GLY A 119 2.22 -1.53 12.64
N LEU A 120 1.94 -0.37 12.04
CA LEU A 120 2.60 0.87 12.43
C LEU A 120 2.15 1.27 13.84
N LYS A 121 3.11 1.67 14.68
CA LYS A 121 2.81 2.17 16.02
C LYS A 121 2.31 3.61 15.95
N ARG A 122 1.24 3.90 16.71
CA ARG A 122 0.65 5.25 16.76
C ARG A 122 1.64 6.35 17.11
N GLU A 123 2.61 6.04 17.96
CA GLU A 123 3.67 6.96 18.39
C GLU A 123 4.62 7.37 17.25
N ASN A 124 4.72 6.57 16.19
CA ASN A 124 5.54 6.82 15.00
C ASN A 124 4.76 7.50 13.87
N ILE A 125 3.46 7.79 14.09
CA ILE A 125 2.58 8.46 13.13
C ILE A 125 2.31 9.88 13.64
N ASN A 126 2.54 10.88 12.79
CA ASN A 126 2.14 12.26 12.98
C ASN A 126 1.07 12.64 11.95
N ILE A 127 0.23 13.61 12.29
CA ILE A 127 -0.75 14.19 11.36
C ILE A 127 -0.35 15.64 11.14
N TYR A 128 0.04 15.93 9.91
CA TYR A 128 0.33 17.28 9.48
C TYR A 128 -0.88 17.85 8.75
N THR A 129 -1.34 19.02 9.19
CA THR A 129 -2.41 19.75 8.48
C THR A 129 -1.76 20.78 7.59
N THR A 130 -1.90 20.64 6.29
CA THR A 130 -1.29 21.54 5.32
C THR A 130 -1.84 22.98 5.49
N PRO A 131 -0.96 23.98 5.71
CA PRO A 131 -1.36 25.39 5.77
C PRO A 131 -2.03 25.83 4.47
N LYS A 132 -2.93 26.81 4.55
CA LYS A 132 -3.69 27.27 3.38
C LYS A 132 -2.82 27.78 2.24
N GLU A 133 -1.68 28.41 2.56
CA GLU A 133 -0.70 28.93 1.60
C GLU A 133 0.06 27.85 0.84
N ASP A 134 0.13 26.63 1.40
CA ASP A 134 0.86 25.51 0.83
C ASP A 134 -0.07 24.49 0.13
N LEU A 135 -1.39 24.70 0.23
CA LEU A 135 -2.37 23.80 -0.41
C LEU A 135 -2.20 23.79 -1.92
N ALA A 136 -2.34 22.61 -2.50
CA ALA A 136 -2.47 22.48 -3.94
C ALA A 136 -3.69 23.25 -4.44
N HIS A 137 -3.61 23.79 -5.66
CA HIS A 137 -4.65 24.67 -6.24
C HIS A 137 -6.06 24.04 -6.32
N TYR A 138 -6.13 22.72 -6.28
CA TYR A 138 -7.39 21.96 -6.30
C TYR A 138 -7.93 21.64 -4.90
N ALA A 139 -7.14 21.82 -3.85
CA ALA A 139 -7.49 21.37 -2.51
C ALA A 139 -8.05 22.51 -1.64
N LYS A 140 -9.17 22.25 -0.98
CA LYS A 140 -9.72 23.09 0.10
C LYS A 140 -8.99 22.87 1.42
N ALA A 141 -8.56 21.64 1.67
CA ALA A 141 -7.84 21.19 2.85
C ALA A 141 -7.05 19.91 2.52
N CYS A 142 -5.97 19.67 3.24
CA CYS A 142 -5.21 18.42 3.15
C CYS A 142 -4.66 18.01 4.52
N TYR A 143 -4.71 16.72 4.82
CA TYR A 143 -3.99 16.08 5.90
C TYR A 143 -2.91 15.20 5.32
N ASP A 144 -1.69 15.27 5.85
CA ASP A 144 -0.65 14.32 5.55
C ASP A 144 -0.45 13.41 6.77
N ILE A 145 -0.63 12.12 6.58
CA ILE A 145 -0.21 11.11 7.54
C ILE A 145 1.29 10.94 7.32
N GLU A 146 2.08 11.39 8.28
CA GLU A 146 3.53 11.25 8.29
C GLU A 146 3.95 10.04 9.14
N TYR A 147 5.04 9.42 8.77
CA TYR A 147 5.63 8.30 9.50
C TYR A 147 7.11 8.56 9.79
N GLN A 148 7.60 8.08 10.94
CA GLN A 148 9.00 8.15 11.34
C GLN A 148 9.82 7.11 10.59
N PHE A 149 10.27 7.46 9.38
CA PHE A 149 11.23 6.65 8.61
C PHE A 149 12.64 6.72 9.21
N PRO A 150 13.58 5.84 8.82
CA PRO A 150 14.98 5.91 9.26
C PRO A 150 15.67 7.24 8.93
N HIS A 151 15.19 7.95 7.92
CA HIS A 151 15.73 9.23 7.46
C HIS A 151 14.94 10.45 7.96
N GLY A 152 13.95 10.27 8.80
CA GLY A 152 13.17 11.34 9.41
C GLY A 152 11.66 11.16 9.29
N MET A 153 10.92 12.11 9.89
CA MET A 153 9.48 12.21 9.75
C MET A 153 9.15 12.71 8.35
N GLU A 154 8.46 11.92 7.56
CA GLU A 154 8.13 12.23 6.18
C GLU A 154 6.72 11.70 5.83
N GLU A 155 6.11 12.28 4.81
CA GLU A 155 4.80 11.91 4.31
C GLU A 155 4.71 10.45 3.89
N LEU A 156 3.72 9.74 4.42
CA LEU A 156 3.34 8.37 4.06
C LEU A 156 2.11 8.34 3.15
N GLU A 157 1.09 9.14 3.48
CA GLU A 157 -0.19 9.20 2.76
C GLU A 157 -0.79 10.59 2.88
N GLY A 158 -1.26 11.16 1.76
CA GLY A 158 -2.02 12.39 1.73
C GLY A 158 -3.53 12.12 1.72
N ILE A 159 -4.32 13.01 2.34
CA ILE A 159 -5.78 12.96 2.30
C ILE A 159 -6.28 14.36 1.97
N ALA A 160 -6.65 14.56 0.70
CA ALA A 160 -7.07 15.85 0.19
C ALA A 160 -8.59 15.98 0.10
N ASN A 161 -9.10 17.15 0.45
CA ASN A 161 -10.45 17.59 0.09
C ASN A 161 -10.36 18.41 -1.19
N ARG A 162 -10.67 17.79 -2.33
CA ARG A 162 -10.54 18.36 -3.68
C ARG A 162 -11.77 19.12 -4.12
N THR A 163 -12.81 19.16 -3.31
CA THR A 163 -14.12 19.75 -3.64
C THR A 163 -14.69 19.20 -4.97
N ASP A 164 -15.31 20.02 -5.78
CA ASP A 164 -15.81 19.71 -7.13
C ASP A 164 -14.77 20.04 -8.24
N TYR A 165 -13.51 20.35 -7.85
CA TYR A 165 -12.52 20.89 -8.77
C TYR A 165 -12.33 20.02 -10.03
N ASP A 166 -12.05 18.73 -9.86
CA ASP A 166 -11.74 17.85 -10.99
C ASP A 166 -12.98 17.57 -11.85
N LEU A 167 -14.07 17.11 -11.23
CA LEU A 167 -15.30 16.81 -11.96
C LEU A 167 -15.89 18.07 -12.57
N GLY A 168 -15.84 19.20 -11.86
CA GLY A 168 -16.36 20.49 -12.35
C GLY A 168 -15.62 20.99 -13.58
N ASN A 169 -14.27 20.91 -13.58
CA ASN A 169 -13.46 21.35 -14.71
C ASN A 169 -13.53 20.42 -15.94
N HIS A 170 -13.89 19.15 -15.74
CA HIS A 170 -14.03 18.18 -16.83
C HIS A 170 -15.48 18.02 -17.33
N THR A 171 -16.47 18.52 -16.62
CA THR A 171 -17.86 18.39 -17.01
C THR A 171 -18.24 19.37 -18.12
N LYS A 172 -19.19 18.97 -18.94
CA LYS A 172 -19.83 19.87 -19.90
C LYS A 172 -20.59 20.99 -19.15
N ALA A 173 -20.44 22.24 -19.60
CA ALA A 173 -21.21 23.35 -19.09
C ALA A 173 -22.73 23.07 -19.22
N GLN A 174 -23.46 23.25 -18.14
CA GLN A 174 -24.93 23.09 -18.08
C GLN A 174 -25.53 24.25 -17.30
N GLU A 175 -26.73 24.63 -17.68
CA GLU A 175 -27.56 25.55 -16.87
C GLU A 175 -27.90 24.83 -15.54
N GLU A 176 -27.91 25.58 -14.44
CA GLU A 176 -28.29 25.12 -13.10
C GLU A 176 -27.32 24.15 -12.40
N MET A 177 -26.05 24.06 -12.81
CA MET A 177 -25.04 23.32 -12.03
C MET A 177 -24.60 24.12 -10.80
N ASN A 178 -24.61 23.45 -9.65
CA ASN A 178 -24.09 24.03 -8.42
C ASN A 178 -22.57 23.82 -8.35
N LEU A 179 -21.81 24.66 -9.05
CA LEU A 179 -20.35 24.63 -9.04
C LEU A 179 -19.79 25.69 -8.09
N THR A 180 -18.67 25.36 -7.44
CA THR A 180 -17.91 26.35 -6.68
C THR A 180 -17.26 27.38 -7.62
N SER A 181 -16.85 28.53 -7.10
CA SER A 181 -16.17 29.58 -7.86
C SER A 181 -14.81 29.19 -8.43
N HIS A 182 -14.28 28.00 -8.05
CA HIS A 182 -13.00 27.50 -8.50
C HIS A 182 -13.09 26.60 -9.74
N CYS A 183 -14.30 26.26 -10.17
CA CYS A 183 -14.54 25.40 -11.33
C CYS A 183 -14.83 26.21 -12.58
N HIS A 184 -14.22 25.79 -13.67
CA HIS A 184 -14.47 26.36 -15.01
C HIS A 184 -14.89 25.21 -15.92
N PRO A 185 -16.22 24.95 -16.07
CA PRO A 185 -16.72 23.89 -16.93
C PRO A 185 -16.11 23.98 -18.33
N ASN A 186 -15.68 22.83 -18.84
CA ASN A 186 -15.07 22.78 -20.17
C ASN A 186 -16.16 22.81 -21.24
N PRO A 187 -16.25 23.90 -22.04
CA PRO A 187 -17.27 24.03 -23.08
C PRO A 187 -17.17 22.97 -24.18
N ASP A 188 -15.97 22.43 -24.40
CA ASP A 188 -15.71 21.42 -25.41
C ASP A 188 -15.93 19.97 -24.89
N SER A 189 -16.21 19.81 -23.59
CA SER A 189 -16.49 18.51 -23.01
C SER A 189 -17.86 17.98 -23.44
N THR A 190 -17.91 16.71 -23.76
CA THR A 190 -19.15 15.95 -23.96
C THR A 190 -19.59 15.20 -22.71
N GLN A 191 -18.75 15.18 -21.69
CA GLN A 191 -18.96 14.42 -20.46
C GLN A 191 -19.88 15.16 -19.49
N LYS A 192 -20.82 14.44 -18.90
CA LYS A 192 -21.71 14.92 -17.85
C LYS A 192 -21.30 14.29 -16.51
N LEU A 193 -20.30 14.89 -15.85
CA LEU A 193 -19.71 14.36 -14.61
C LEU A 193 -20.47 14.86 -13.37
N CYS A 194 -21.76 14.63 -13.37
CA CYS A 194 -22.67 14.99 -12.29
C CYS A 194 -23.66 13.86 -12.03
N ILE A 195 -24.30 13.89 -10.87
CA ILE A 195 -25.32 12.93 -10.44
C ILE A 195 -26.59 13.67 -10.06
N MET A 196 -27.74 13.02 -10.21
CA MET A 196 -29.00 13.60 -9.77
C MET A 196 -29.18 13.31 -8.27
N ASP A 197 -29.44 14.33 -7.49
CA ASP A 197 -29.76 14.19 -6.08
C ASP A 197 -31.21 13.72 -5.85
N ASP A 198 -31.59 13.49 -4.59
CA ASP A 198 -32.93 13.06 -4.24
C ASP A 198 -34.04 14.16 -4.49
N SER A 199 -33.60 15.40 -4.77
CA SER A 199 -34.47 16.53 -5.14
C SER A 199 -34.58 16.71 -6.65
N ASN A 200 -34.06 15.76 -7.45
CA ASN A 200 -33.98 15.83 -8.92
C ASN A 200 -33.16 17.02 -9.45
N LYS A 201 -32.14 17.45 -8.70
CA LYS A 201 -31.17 18.45 -9.15
C LYS A 201 -29.85 17.78 -9.55
N TRP A 202 -29.23 18.30 -10.60
CA TRP A 202 -27.88 17.87 -10.99
C TRP A 202 -26.85 18.47 -10.07
N VAL A 203 -26.03 17.61 -9.47
CA VAL A 203 -24.99 17.99 -8.54
C VAL A 203 -23.66 17.41 -9.02
N VAL A 204 -22.62 18.25 -9.04
CA VAL A 204 -21.24 17.78 -9.18
C VAL A 204 -20.74 17.36 -7.80
N PRO A 205 -20.40 16.09 -7.58
CA PRO A 205 -19.92 15.63 -6.28
C PRO A 205 -18.62 16.33 -5.85
N PHE A 206 -18.45 16.47 -4.54
CA PHE A 206 -17.14 16.78 -3.96
C PHE A 206 -16.34 15.50 -3.81
N VAL A 207 -15.02 15.63 -3.80
CA VAL A 207 -14.10 14.51 -3.78
C VAL A 207 -13.20 14.57 -2.55
N ILE A 208 -13.10 13.45 -1.83
CA ILE A 208 -12.10 13.21 -0.79
C ILE A 208 -11.15 12.15 -1.32
N GLU A 209 -9.87 12.46 -1.34
CA GLU A 209 -8.82 11.66 -1.95
C GLU A 209 -7.78 11.18 -0.92
N PRO A 210 -7.89 9.98 -0.37
CA PRO A 210 -6.74 9.28 0.21
C PRO A 210 -5.82 8.76 -0.90
N SER A 211 -4.54 9.14 -0.83
CA SER A 211 -3.52 8.81 -1.83
C SER A 211 -2.22 8.40 -1.16
N MET A 212 -1.74 7.19 -1.47
CA MET A 212 -0.49 6.67 -0.92
C MET A 212 0.42 6.08 -2.00
N GLY A 213 1.74 6.23 -1.83
CA GLY A 213 2.73 5.43 -2.53
C GLY A 213 2.82 4.05 -1.90
N VAL A 214 2.51 2.99 -2.66
CA VAL A 214 2.56 1.60 -2.15
C VAL A 214 3.97 1.25 -1.71
N ASP A 215 4.99 1.68 -2.46
CA ASP A 215 6.40 1.46 -2.12
C ASP A 215 6.79 2.12 -0.78
N ARG A 216 6.28 3.34 -0.50
CA ARG A 216 6.46 3.99 0.81
C ARG A 216 5.78 3.21 1.92
N GLY A 217 4.58 2.70 1.67
CA GLY A 217 3.84 1.85 2.60
C GLY A 217 4.62 0.58 2.94
N VAL A 218 5.19 -0.09 1.94
CA VAL A 218 6.06 -1.27 2.15
C VAL A 218 7.27 -0.88 3.00
N LEU A 219 7.93 0.25 2.70
CA LEU A 219 9.08 0.71 3.47
C LEU A 219 8.71 1.00 4.94
N ALA A 220 7.59 1.67 5.18
CA ALA A 220 7.11 1.97 6.54
C ALA A 220 6.83 0.69 7.34
N VAL A 221 6.08 -0.25 6.75
CA VAL A 221 5.75 -1.53 7.39
C VAL A 221 7.00 -2.37 7.68
N MET A 222 7.95 -2.41 6.74
CA MET A 222 9.21 -3.13 6.96
C MET A 222 10.08 -2.46 8.03
N THR A 223 10.13 -1.13 8.05
CA THR A 223 10.86 -0.36 9.08
C THR A 223 10.30 -0.62 10.47
N GLU A 224 8.98 -0.59 10.61
CA GLU A 224 8.31 -0.84 11.89
C GLU A 224 8.47 -2.29 12.38
N ALA A 225 8.47 -3.23 11.43
CA ALA A 225 8.55 -4.67 11.74
C ALA A 225 9.99 -5.17 11.99
N TYR A 226 11.01 -4.38 11.61
CA TYR A 226 12.41 -4.78 11.76
C TYR A 226 12.85 -4.66 13.22
N GLU A 227 13.41 -5.74 13.76
CA GLU A 227 13.93 -5.78 15.12
C GLU A 227 15.21 -6.61 15.21
N GLU A 228 16.19 -6.11 15.97
CA GLU A 228 17.37 -6.84 16.38
C GLU A 228 17.21 -7.25 17.84
N GLU A 229 16.98 -8.52 18.08
CA GLU A 229 16.80 -9.07 19.43
C GLU A 229 18.13 -9.61 19.98
N ASP A 230 18.50 -9.15 21.17
CA ASP A 230 19.61 -9.74 21.93
C ASP A 230 19.12 -11.03 22.63
N LEU A 231 19.76 -12.14 22.30
CA LEU A 231 19.47 -13.46 22.89
C LEU A 231 20.38 -13.80 24.07
N GLY A 232 21.25 -12.87 24.48
CA GLY A 232 22.23 -13.08 25.52
C GLY A 232 23.49 -13.82 25.04
N GLY A 233 24.56 -13.71 25.85
CA GLY A 233 25.83 -14.38 25.55
C GLY A 233 26.53 -13.90 24.27
N GLY A 234 26.22 -12.70 23.77
CA GLY A 234 26.76 -12.15 22.53
C GLY A 234 26.07 -12.69 21.27
N ASN A 235 24.93 -13.36 21.41
CA ASN A 235 24.11 -13.81 20.31
C ASN A 235 22.95 -12.86 20.07
N SER A 236 22.66 -12.57 18.80
CA SER A 236 21.48 -11.79 18.39
C SER A 236 20.73 -12.48 17.26
N ARG A 237 19.50 -12.06 17.02
CA ARG A 237 18.76 -12.40 15.81
C ARG A 237 18.13 -11.15 15.20
N ILE A 238 18.09 -11.13 13.88
CA ILE A 238 17.26 -10.21 13.12
C ILE A 238 15.91 -10.90 12.91
N VAL A 239 14.84 -10.17 13.20
CA VAL A 239 13.48 -10.64 12.98
C VAL A 239 12.63 -9.55 12.33
N LEU A 240 11.84 -9.92 11.34
CA LEU A 240 10.88 -9.04 10.69
C LEU A 240 9.48 -9.38 11.23
N LYS A 241 9.01 -8.62 12.24
CA LYS A 241 7.74 -8.85 12.96
C LYS A 241 6.52 -8.33 12.19
N LEU A 242 6.41 -8.72 10.93
CA LEU A 242 5.25 -8.39 10.12
C LEU A 242 3.95 -8.94 10.75
N LYS A 243 2.86 -8.17 10.62
CA LYS A 243 1.53 -8.70 10.91
C LYS A 243 1.27 -9.96 10.10
N LYS A 244 0.56 -10.94 10.66
CA LYS A 244 0.34 -12.27 10.05
C LYS A 244 -0.21 -12.17 8.62
N HIS A 245 -1.13 -11.24 8.37
CA HIS A 245 -1.74 -11.06 7.04
C HIS A 245 -0.77 -10.46 6.01
N LEU A 246 0.27 -9.72 6.43
CA LEU A 246 1.28 -9.13 5.55
C LEU A 246 2.44 -10.06 5.24
N ALA A 247 2.66 -11.11 6.04
CA ALA A 247 3.79 -12.02 5.84
C ALA A 247 3.75 -12.68 4.44
N PRO A 248 4.82 -12.56 3.62
CA PRO A 248 4.86 -13.11 2.27
C PRO A 248 4.74 -14.65 2.24
N ILE A 249 5.30 -15.30 3.25
CA ILE A 249 5.19 -16.74 3.48
C ILE A 249 4.49 -16.92 4.83
N LYS A 250 3.38 -17.65 4.83
CA LYS A 250 2.59 -17.87 6.05
C LYS A 250 3.19 -18.97 6.92
N VAL A 251 3.60 -20.06 6.30
CA VAL A 251 4.14 -21.23 6.97
C VAL A 251 5.34 -21.77 6.19
N ALA A 252 6.42 -22.11 6.92
CA ALA A 252 7.54 -22.84 6.35
C ALA A 252 7.56 -24.28 6.90
N VAL A 253 7.50 -25.26 6.02
CA VAL A 253 7.69 -26.68 6.37
C VAL A 253 9.17 -27.00 6.26
N ILE A 254 9.76 -27.51 7.34
CA ILE A 254 11.21 -27.70 7.49
C ILE A 254 11.51 -29.14 7.86
N PRO A 255 12.31 -29.89 7.06
CA PRO A 255 12.79 -31.22 7.46
C PRO A 255 13.92 -31.09 8.48
N LEU A 256 13.88 -31.83 9.59
CA LEU A 256 15.02 -31.95 10.51
C LEU A 256 16.24 -32.52 9.80
N LYS A 257 16.03 -33.50 8.91
CA LYS A 257 17.05 -34.18 8.12
C LYS A 257 16.67 -34.24 6.64
N LYS A 258 17.22 -33.35 5.82
CA LYS A 258 16.94 -33.27 4.39
C LYS A 258 17.35 -34.51 3.57
N ASN A 259 18.30 -35.30 4.06
CA ASN A 259 18.77 -36.52 3.40
C ASN A 259 17.97 -37.77 3.82
N ASN A 260 16.95 -37.64 4.65
CA ASN A 260 16.03 -38.71 5.01
C ASN A 260 14.79 -38.62 4.12
N GLU A 261 14.62 -39.64 3.26
CA GLU A 261 13.52 -39.66 2.27
C GLU A 261 12.14 -39.68 2.92
N ALA A 262 11.98 -40.43 4.03
CA ALA A 262 10.69 -40.50 4.73
C ALA A 262 10.27 -39.13 5.32
N ILE A 263 11.23 -38.41 5.95
CA ILE A 263 11.00 -37.05 6.44
C ILE A 263 10.63 -36.10 5.28
N MET A 264 11.37 -36.15 4.17
CA MET A 264 11.11 -35.31 3.01
C MET A 264 9.75 -35.57 2.40
N ASN A 265 9.36 -36.84 2.23
CA ASN A 265 8.05 -37.22 1.71
C ASN A 265 6.94 -36.69 2.62
N LYS A 266 7.08 -36.78 3.95
CA LYS A 266 6.14 -36.24 4.92
C LYS A 266 6.07 -34.70 4.84
N CYS A 267 7.20 -34.01 4.66
CA CYS A 267 7.21 -32.56 4.43
C CYS A 267 6.42 -32.16 3.16
N HIS A 268 6.58 -32.90 2.07
CA HIS A 268 5.83 -32.67 0.83
C HIS A 268 4.34 -32.91 1.04
N GLU A 269 3.95 -33.98 1.71
CA GLU A 269 2.55 -34.28 2.05
C GLU A 269 1.93 -33.14 2.87
N ILE A 270 2.57 -32.73 3.96
CA ILE A 270 2.11 -31.63 4.83
C ILE A 270 1.98 -30.34 4.02
N LYS A 271 3.03 -29.97 3.26
CA LYS A 271 2.96 -28.75 2.41
C LYS A 271 1.77 -28.78 1.47
N GLN A 272 1.52 -29.89 0.77
CA GLN A 272 0.38 -30.02 -0.16
C GLN A 272 -0.96 -29.89 0.57
N ASN A 273 -1.07 -30.44 1.76
CA ASN A 273 -2.29 -30.31 2.57
C ASN A 273 -2.52 -28.88 3.06
N LEU A 274 -1.45 -28.20 3.49
CA LEU A 274 -1.52 -26.81 3.95
C LEU A 274 -1.87 -25.83 2.81
N LEU A 275 -1.37 -26.06 1.59
CA LEU A 275 -1.72 -25.23 0.43
C LEU A 275 -3.23 -25.25 0.12
N LYS A 276 -3.92 -26.37 0.39
CA LYS A 276 -5.37 -26.50 0.20
C LYS A 276 -6.21 -25.67 1.20
N LEU A 277 -5.60 -25.17 2.28
CA LEU A 277 -6.29 -24.36 3.29
C LEU A 277 -6.59 -22.93 2.83
N GLY A 278 -5.89 -22.44 1.80
CA GLY A 278 -6.07 -21.08 1.29
C GLY A 278 -5.54 -19.98 2.22
N ILE A 279 -4.73 -20.31 3.21
CA ILE A 279 -4.15 -19.34 4.17
C ILE A 279 -3.05 -18.46 3.56
N GLY A 280 -2.63 -18.74 2.32
CA GLY A 280 -1.55 -18.06 1.62
C GLY A 280 -0.37 -18.98 1.29
N ARG A 281 0.79 -18.38 1.03
CA ARG A 281 1.98 -19.12 0.57
C ARG A 281 2.58 -20.00 1.67
N VAL A 282 2.80 -21.28 1.34
CA VAL A 282 3.51 -22.26 2.18
C VAL A 282 4.83 -22.63 1.51
N ALA A 283 5.94 -22.42 2.19
CA ALA A 283 7.29 -22.79 1.71
C ALA A 283 7.70 -24.18 2.20
N LEU A 284 8.56 -24.86 1.44
CA LEU A 284 9.38 -25.98 1.90
C LEU A 284 10.81 -25.49 1.97
N GLU A 285 11.37 -25.43 3.18
CA GLU A 285 12.74 -24.97 3.39
C GLU A 285 13.64 -26.17 3.69
N ASN A 286 14.43 -26.58 2.72
CA ASN A 286 15.31 -27.75 2.81
C ASN A 286 16.80 -27.41 2.65
N THR A 287 17.17 -26.12 2.78
CA THR A 287 18.56 -25.67 2.66
C THR A 287 19.20 -25.42 4.03
N GLY A 288 20.42 -25.88 4.21
CA GLY A 288 21.15 -25.70 5.46
C GLY A 288 20.71 -26.64 6.59
N ASN A 289 20.99 -26.26 7.83
CA ASN A 289 20.49 -26.91 9.03
C ASN A 289 19.25 -26.17 9.60
N ILE A 290 18.55 -26.81 10.52
CA ILE A 290 17.30 -26.29 11.10
C ILE A 290 17.46 -24.89 11.74
N GLY A 291 18.54 -24.64 12.45
CA GLY A 291 18.80 -23.34 13.08
C GLY A 291 18.94 -22.21 12.05
N LYS A 292 19.64 -22.48 10.92
CA LYS A 292 19.75 -21.54 9.81
C LYS A 292 18.42 -21.34 9.09
N ALA A 293 17.62 -22.42 8.96
CA ALA A 293 16.28 -22.32 8.37
C ALA A 293 15.37 -21.42 9.21
N TYR A 294 15.32 -21.60 10.53
CA TYR A 294 14.56 -20.71 11.42
C TYR A 294 15.00 -19.27 11.31
N ARG A 295 16.31 -18.98 11.35
CA ARG A 295 16.85 -17.62 11.21
C ARG A 295 16.41 -16.95 9.91
N ARG A 296 16.52 -17.67 8.79
CA ARG A 296 16.06 -17.16 7.49
C ARG A 296 14.57 -16.81 7.49
N HIS A 297 13.74 -17.65 8.13
CA HIS A 297 12.31 -17.39 8.24
C HIS A 297 11.98 -16.30 9.23
N ASP A 298 12.77 -16.10 10.30
CA ASP A 298 12.68 -14.93 11.17
C ASP A 298 12.97 -13.63 10.36
N GLU A 299 14.06 -13.62 9.57
CA GLU A 299 14.51 -12.47 8.76
C GLU A 299 13.53 -12.05 7.67
N ILE A 300 12.78 -13.00 7.08
CA ILE A 300 11.78 -12.71 6.04
C ILE A 300 10.35 -12.58 6.57
N GLY A 301 10.19 -12.68 7.89
CA GLY A 301 8.91 -12.44 8.55
C GLY A 301 7.89 -13.57 8.45
N THR A 302 8.32 -14.84 8.26
CA THR A 302 7.40 -15.99 8.26
C THR A 302 6.89 -16.27 9.67
N PRO A 303 5.58 -16.18 9.95
CA PRO A 303 5.04 -16.28 11.31
C PRO A 303 5.25 -17.65 11.97
N LEU A 304 5.10 -18.74 11.21
CA LEU A 304 5.17 -20.09 11.73
C LEU A 304 6.11 -20.98 10.93
N CYS A 305 6.91 -21.78 11.65
CA CYS A 305 7.69 -22.88 11.07
C CYS A 305 7.17 -24.22 11.59
N VAL A 306 6.91 -25.15 10.67
CA VAL A 306 6.44 -26.52 10.95
C VAL A 306 7.60 -27.48 10.67
N THR A 307 8.14 -28.08 11.71
CA THR A 307 9.29 -29.01 11.59
C THR A 307 8.83 -30.45 11.63
N VAL A 308 9.29 -31.21 10.64
CA VAL A 308 9.13 -32.67 10.54
C VAL A 308 10.42 -33.34 10.98
N ASP A 309 10.34 -34.17 12.01
CA ASP A 309 11.46 -34.86 12.65
C ASP A 309 11.27 -36.38 12.72
N PHE A 310 12.14 -37.09 13.43
CA PHE A 310 12.00 -38.53 13.59
C PHE A 310 10.77 -38.90 14.41
N GLU A 311 10.46 -38.15 15.47
CA GLU A 311 9.29 -38.39 16.30
C GLU A 311 8.00 -38.25 15.49
N THR A 312 7.98 -37.40 14.45
CA THR A 312 6.85 -37.29 13.52
C THR A 312 6.51 -38.62 12.86
N LEU A 313 7.55 -39.44 12.55
CA LEU A 313 7.38 -40.73 11.87
C LEU A 313 7.15 -41.90 12.84
N GLU A 314 7.66 -41.78 14.05
CA GLU A 314 7.68 -42.87 15.04
C GLU A 314 6.48 -42.86 15.97
N ASN A 315 5.96 -41.68 16.29
CA ASN A 315 4.87 -41.50 17.23
C ASN A 315 3.47 -41.68 16.60
N GLN A 316 2.53 -42.19 17.40
CA GLN A 316 1.12 -42.21 17.03
C GLN A 316 0.29 -41.54 18.15
N PRO A 317 -0.52 -40.55 17.84
CA PRO A 317 -0.74 -39.95 16.50
C PRO A 317 0.49 -39.17 16.00
N GLU A 318 0.67 -39.13 14.67
CA GLU A 318 1.72 -38.35 14.03
C GLU A 318 1.61 -36.86 14.38
N SER A 319 2.71 -36.25 14.79
CA SER A 319 2.76 -34.85 15.20
C SER A 319 3.98 -34.12 14.68
N VAL A 320 3.90 -32.83 14.58
CA VAL A 320 4.98 -31.94 14.11
C VAL A 320 5.28 -30.88 15.16
N THR A 321 6.51 -30.34 15.14
CA THR A 321 6.85 -29.19 15.96
C THR A 321 6.46 -27.91 15.23
N VAL A 322 5.62 -27.08 15.85
CA VAL A 322 5.28 -25.73 15.38
C VAL A 322 6.07 -24.72 16.20
N ARG A 323 6.82 -23.84 15.52
CA ARG A 323 7.58 -22.76 16.14
C ARG A 323 6.98 -21.43 15.74
N ASP A 324 6.68 -20.61 16.72
CA ASP A 324 6.26 -19.22 16.52
C ASP A 324 7.49 -18.31 16.33
N ARG A 325 7.42 -17.38 15.36
CA ARG A 325 8.49 -16.43 15.04
C ARG A 325 8.76 -15.44 16.18
N ASP A 326 7.70 -14.90 16.76
CA ASP A 326 7.80 -13.76 17.67
C ASP A 326 8.28 -14.20 19.05
N THR A 327 7.75 -15.30 19.56
CA THR A 327 8.10 -15.85 20.89
C THR A 327 9.25 -16.86 20.87
N MET A 328 9.55 -17.45 19.70
CA MET A 328 10.43 -18.62 19.51
C MET A 328 9.93 -19.89 20.22
N GLU A 329 8.76 -19.86 20.84
CA GLU A 329 8.18 -21.02 21.49
C GLU A 329 7.92 -22.14 20.47
N GLN A 330 8.11 -23.36 20.93
CA GLN A 330 7.91 -24.56 20.14
C GLN A 330 6.99 -25.52 20.89
N HIS A 331 5.99 -26.03 20.20
CA HIS A 331 5.10 -27.03 20.75
C HIS A 331 4.71 -28.09 19.71
N ARG A 332 4.28 -29.27 20.18
CA ARG A 332 3.85 -30.35 19.29
C ARG A 332 2.38 -30.19 18.95
N VAL A 333 2.06 -30.35 17.68
CA VAL A 333 0.69 -30.35 17.14
C VAL A 333 0.49 -31.62 16.33
N ASN A 334 -0.60 -32.37 16.57
CA ASN A 334 -0.91 -33.51 15.73
C ASN A 334 -1.16 -33.07 14.28
N ILE A 335 -0.70 -33.84 13.32
CA ILE A 335 -0.87 -33.49 11.89
C ILE A 335 -2.37 -33.38 11.53
N ALA A 336 -3.21 -34.20 12.14
CA ALA A 336 -4.66 -34.12 11.93
C ALA A 336 -5.28 -32.79 12.41
N ASP A 337 -4.74 -32.19 13.49
CA ASP A 337 -5.23 -30.95 14.09
C ASP A 337 -4.58 -29.71 13.48
N LEU A 338 -3.45 -29.87 12.77
CA LEU A 338 -2.68 -28.76 12.20
C LEU A 338 -3.51 -27.83 11.28
N PRO A 339 -4.42 -28.31 10.42
CA PRO A 339 -5.29 -27.42 9.64
C PRO A 339 -6.20 -26.52 10.48
N ALA A 340 -6.78 -27.04 11.56
CA ALA A 340 -7.62 -26.27 12.47
C ALA A 340 -6.79 -25.22 13.22
N TYR A 341 -5.64 -25.64 13.77
CA TYR A 341 -4.69 -24.75 14.43
C TYR A 341 -4.26 -23.56 13.54
N LEU A 342 -3.91 -23.83 12.27
CA LEU A 342 -3.47 -22.76 11.37
C LEU A 342 -4.63 -21.84 10.94
N ARG A 343 -5.84 -22.35 10.79
CA ARG A 343 -7.00 -21.49 10.52
C ARG A 343 -7.27 -20.55 11.69
N GLU A 344 -7.27 -21.04 12.91
CA GLU A 344 -7.44 -20.22 14.12
C GLU A 344 -6.31 -19.17 14.24
N TYR A 345 -5.09 -19.54 13.88
CA TYR A 345 -3.96 -18.63 13.94
C TYR A 345 -4.03 -17.50 12.89
N PHE A 346 -4.49 -17.77 11.66
CA PHE A 346 -4.44 -16.83 10.54
C PHE A 346 -5.76 -16.14 10.20
N LEU A 347 -6.90 -16.72 10.56
CA LEU A 347 -8.24 -16.20 10.26
C LEU A 347 -8.92 -15.68 11.52
#